data_8ea8fe6916476d02be78b1f4f1ef2a75
#
_entry.id   8ea8fe6916476d02be78b1f4f1ef2a75
#
_cell.length_a   1.000
_cell.length_b   1.000
_cell.length_c   1.000
_cell.angle_alpha   90.00
_cell.angle_beta   90.00
_cell.angle_gamma   90.00
#
_symmetry.space_group_name_H-M   'P 1'
#
loop_
_entity.id
_entity.type
_entity.pdbx_description
1 polymer ?
#
loop_
_entity_poly.entity_id
_entity_poly.type
_entity_poly.pdbx_seq_one_letter_code
_entity_poly.pdbx_strand_id
1 'polypeptide(L)'
;MTRPLSKSERQRLIASVVSRKRIGSQLELAEALAKAGCQVTQATVSRDIRELRLEKTSDELGRPRYVVPGRGSCRDPRESLNAVLEQFGVRATAAQNMVVVQSELGSAPAIARALDRLEHPKIVGTLAGDDTCLVITAGPAAAKAVARELVAAMG
;
A
#
# COMPACT_ATOMS: atom_id res chain seq x y z
N MET A 1 -17.41 33.99 2.71
CA MET A 1 -17.11 33.58 1.33
C MET A 1 -15.72 33.01 1.24
N THR A 2 -15.61 31.77 0.83
CA THR A 2 -14.31 31.15 0.58
C THR A 2 -13.78 31.62 -0.77
N ARG A 3 -12.58 32.16 -0.77
CA ARG A 3 -11.88 32.51 -2.01
C ARG A 3 -11.63 31.26 -2.84
N PRO A 4 -11.90 31.27 -4.16
CA PRO A 4 -11.54 30.14 -4.99
C PRO A 4 -10.03 29.90 -4.94
N LEU A 5 -9.64 28.64 -4.81
CA LEU A 5 -8.24 28.25 -4.74
C LEU A 5 -7.54 28.52 -6.08
N SER A 6 -6.33 29.03 -6.01
CA SER A 6 -5.46 29.13 -7.18
C SER A 6 -5.11 27.74 -7.69
N LYS A 7 -4.60 27.65 -8.90
CA LYS A 7 -4.14 26.40 -9.51
C LYS A 7 -3.12 25.70 -8.60
N SER A 8 -2.14 26.44 -8.08
CA SER A 8 -1.09 25.93 -7.20
C SER A 8 -1.66 25.38 -5.89
N GLU A 9 -2.55 26.13 -5.28
CA GLU A 9 -3.22 25.73 -4.02
C GLU A 9 -4.07 24.49 -4.25
N ARG A 10 -4.81 24.44 -5.33
CA ARG A 10 -5.63 23.29 -5.69
C ARG A 10 -4.77 22.05 -5.94
N GLN A 11 -3.67 22.16 -6.67
CA GLN A 11 -2.79 21.03 -6.95
C GLN A 11 -2.09 20.50 -5.70
N ARG A 12 -1.72 21.40 -4.75
CA ARG A 12 -1.22 20.99 -3.44
C ARG A 12 -2.28 20.24 -2.64
N LEU A 13 -3.52 20.68 -2.69
CA LEU A 13 -4.64 20.02 -2.04
C LEU A 13 -4.88 18.62 -2.63
N ILE A 14 -4.84 18.49 -3.94
CA ILE A 14 -4.96 17.20 -4.63
C ILE A 14 -3.85 16.26 -4.18
N ALA A 15 -2.60 16.68 -4.18
CA ALA A 15 -1.46 15.88 -3.72
C ALA A 15 -1.64 15.42 -2.26
N SER A 16 -2.11 16.31 -1.40
CA SER A 16 -2.40 15.99 0.00
C SER A 16 -3.51 14.95 0.13
N VAL A 17 -4.61 15.13 -0.60
CA VAL A 17 -5.76 14.21 -0.54
C VAL A 17 -5.39 12.81 -1.02
N VAL A 18 -4.70 12.68 -2.15
CA VAL A 18 -4.31 11.36 -2.69
C VAL A 18 -3.26 10.67 -1.82
N SER A 19 -2.47 11.43 -1.07
CA SER A 19 -1.48 10.88 -0.12
C SER A 19 -2.13 10.33 1.15
N ARG A 20 -3.23 10.95 1.60
CA ARG A 20 -3.90 10.60 2.85
C ARG A 20 -5.01 9.57 2.70
N LYS A 21 -5.68 9.57 1.57
CA LYS A 21 -6.86 8.73 1.31
C LYS A 21 -6.66 7.92 0.03
N ARG A 22 -7.26 6.74 0.01
CA ARG A 22 -7.34 5.99 -1.24
C ARG A 22 -8.35 6.68 -2.16
N ILE A 23 -7.87 7.22 -3.24
CA ILE A 23 -8.68 7.82 -4.30
C ILE A 23 -8.47 6.99 -5.57
N GLY A 24 -9.49 6.31 -6.02
CA GLY A 24 -9.41 5.37 -7.15
C GLY A 24 -10.00 5.86 -8.46
N SER A 25 -10.70 6.99 -8.43
CA SER A 25 -11.34 7.56 -9.63
C SER A 25 -11.34 9.09 -9.60
N GLN A 26 -11.56 9.69 -10.76
CA GLN A 26 -11.71 11.15 -10.88
C GLN A 26 -12.92 11.67 -10.10
N LEU A 27 -14.00 10.88 -10.06
CA LEU A 27 -15.20 11.21 -9.31
C LEU A 27 -14.93 11.25 -7.80
N GLU A 28 -14.25 10.23 -7.27
CA GLU A 28 -13.84 10.18 -5.86
C GLU A 28 -12.96 11.38 -5.50
N LEU A 29 -12.04 11.77 -6.40
CA LEU A 29 -11.19 12.93 -6.19
C LEU A 29 -12.00 14.22 -6.15
N ALA A 30 -12.92 14.41 -7.08
CA ALA A 30 -13.80 15.57 -7.13
C ALA A 30 -14.64 15.69 -5.85
N GLU A 31 -15.19 14.57 -5.37
CA GLU A 31 -15.96 14.52 -4.12
C GLU A 31 -15.11 14.88 -2.90
N ALA A 32 -13.88 14.35 -2.83
CA ALA A 32 -12.96 14.65 -1.74
C ALA A 32 -12.55 16.13 -1.74
N LEU A 33 -12.34 16.72 -2.90
CA LEU A 33 -12.03 18.14 -3.05
C LEU A 33 -13.23 19.00 -2.62
N ALA A 34 -14.44 18.63 -3.00
CA ALA A 34 -15.66 19.32 -2.59
C ALA A 34 -15.82 19.32 -1.07
N LYS A 35 -15.57 18.20 -0.41
CA LYS A 35 -15.59 18.08 1.06
C LYS A 35 -14.53 18.95 1.73
N ALA A 36 -13.41 19.19 1.05
CA ALA A 36 -12.35 20.06 1.53
C ALA A 36 -12.59 21.56 1.20
N GLY A 37 -13.74 21.89 0.63
CA GLY A 37 -14.13 23.27 0.29
C GLY A 37 -13.67 23.71 -1.10
N CYS A 38 -13.21 22.80 -1.95
CA CYS A 38 -12.76 23.10 -3.31
C CYS A 38 -13.70 22.45 -4.33
N GLN A 39 -14.61 23.24 -4.89
CA GLN A 39 -15.49 22.78 -5.95
C GLN A 39 -14.84 23.04 -7.31
N VAL A 40 -14.72 21.98 -8.10
CA VAL A 40 -14.10 22.01 -9.44
C VAL A 40 -14.89 21.15 -10.40
N THR A 41 -14.77 21.47 -11.68
CA THR A 41 -15.36 20.66 -12.75
C THR A 41 -14.53 19.40 -12.99
N GLN A 42 -15.14 18.37 -13.55
CA GLN A 42 -14.44 17.15 -13.92
C GLN A 42 -13.29 17.43 -14.93
N ALA A 43 -13.50 18.37 -15.86
CA ALA A 43 -12.46 18.77 -16.81
C ALA A 43 -11.22 19.33 -16.11
N THR A 44 -11.43 20.15 -15.07
CA THR A 44 -10.34 20.71 -14.27
C THR A 44 -9.61 19.62 -13.48
N VAL A 45 -10.33 18.70 -12.86
CA VAL A 45 -9.75 17.56 -12.14
C VAL A 45 -8.92 16.69 -13.08
N SER A 46 -9.46 16.38 -14.26
CA SER A 46 -8.77 15.57 -15.26
C SER A 46 -7.48 16.24 -15.74
N ARG A 47 -7.51 17.55 -15.92
CA ARG A 47 -6.33 18.34 -16.31
C ARG A 47 -5.28 18.35 -15.22
N ASP A 48 -5.69 18.56 -13.97
CA ASP A 48 -4.78 18.57 -12.81
C ASP A 48 -4.12 17.20 -12.60
N ILE A 49 -4.86 16.11 -12.75
CA ILE A 49 -4.31 14.75 -12.69
C ILE A 49 -3.20 14.59 -13.73
N ARG A 50 -3.42 15.07 -14.94
CA ARG A 50 -2.46 14.97 -16.04
C ARG A 50 -1.23 15.83 -15.78
N GLU A 51 -1.42 17.07 -15.32
CA GLU A 51 -0.31 18.00 -15.05
C GLU A 51 0.54 17.55 -13.85
N LEU A 52 -0.08 17.03 -12.81
CA LEU A 52 0.60 16.46 -11.66
C LEU A 52 1.22 15.09 -11.94
N ARG A 53 0.93 14.53 -13.11
CA ARG A 53 1.39 13.20 -13.52
C ARG A 53 1.01 12.11 -12.50
N LEU A 54 -0.17 12.22 -11.91
CA LEU A 54 -0.65 11.20 -10.98
C LEU A 54 -0.73 9.85 -11.69
N GLU A 55 -0.15 8.86 -11.06
CA GLU A 55 -0.15 7.49 -11.57
C GLU A 55 -1.28 6.71 -10.93
N LYS A 56 -1.95 5.88 -11.71
CA LYS A 56 -2.96 4.96 -11.20
C LYS A 56 -2.30 3.62 -10.93
N THR A 57 -2.28 3.23 -9.68
CA THR A 57 -1.72 1.95 -9.24
C THR A 57 -2.75 1.18 -8.44
N SER A 58 -2.40 0.00 -7.96
CA SER A 58 -3.25 -0.77 -7.06
C SER A 58 -2.74 -0.66 -5.63
N ASP A 59 -3.66 -0.58 -4.67
CA ASP A 59 -3.31 -0.67 -3.26
C ASP A 59 -2.99 -2.14 -2.88
N GLU A 60 -2.71 -2.38 -1.61
CA GLU A 60 -2.36 -3.71 -1.11
C GLU A 60 -3.48 -4.75 -1.30
N LEU A 61 -4.73 -4.29 -1.45
CA LEU A 61 -5.89 -5.14 -1.71
C LEU A 61 -6.25 -5.25 -3.19
N GLY A 62 -5.42 -4.71 -4.08
CA GLY A 62 -5.67 -4.72 -5.52
C GLY A 62 -6.67 -3.66 -5.99
N ARG A 63 -7.10 -2.75 -5.13
CA ARG A 63 -8.04 -1.66 -5.50
C ARG A 63 -7.29 -0.53 -6.20
N PRO A 64 -7.89 0.11 -7.22
CA PRO A 64 -7.24 1.21 -7.91
C PRO A 64 -6.99 2.41 -6.98
N ARG A 65 -5.86 3.06 -7.16
CA ARG A 65 -5.44 4.20 -6.36
C ARG A 65 -4.57 5.15 -7.17
N TYR A 66 -4.81 6.46 -7.03
CA TYR A 66 -3.89 7.49 -7.53
C TYR A 66 -2.76 7.73 -6.54
N VAL A 67 -1.55 7.91 -7.08
CA VAL A 67 -0.34 8.25 -6.31
C VAL A 67 0.43 9.36 -6.99
N VAL A 68 1.13 10.17 -6.20
CA VAL A 68 2.05 11.19 -6.73
C VAL A 68 3.35 10.51 -7.13
N PRO A 69 3.88 10.74 -8.36
CA PRO A 69 5.15 10.16 -8.79
C PRO A 69 6.29 10.51 -7.83
N GLY A 70 7.13 9.55 -7.52
CA GLY A 70 8.28 9.74 -6.63
C GLY A 70 7.94 9.79 -5.13
N ARG A 71 6.67 9.82 -4.79
CA ARG A 71 6.16 9.71 -3.43
C ARG A 71 5.35 8.42 -3.25
N GLY A 72 5.75 7.35 -3.93
CA GLY A 72 5.08 6.06 -3.82
C GLY A 72 4.80 5.76 -2.36
N SER A 73 3.61 5.33 -2.03
CA SER A 73 2.96 5.29 -0.71
C SER A 73 3.88 5.78 0.41
N CYS A 74 3.58 6.90 1.03
CA CYS A 74 4.39 7.51 2.10
C CYS A 74 4.46 6.65 3.38
N ARG A 75 4.01 5.40 3.34
CA ARG A 75 4.19 4.46 4.43
C ARG A 75 5.54 3.79 4.30
N ASP A 76 6.27 3.79 5.40
CA ASP A 76 7.42 2.93 5.57
C ASP A 76 7.01 1.50 5.13
N PRO A 77 7.82 0.81 4.30
CA PRO A 77 7.53 -0.57 3.91
C PRO A 77 7.26 -1.49 5.11
N ARG A 78 7.90 -1.26 6.25
CA ARG A 78 7.66 -2.01 7.48
C ARG A 78 6.26 -1.74 8.06
N GLU A 79 5.83 -0.50 8.07
CA GLU A 79 4.48 -0.14 8.51
C GLU A 79 3.41 -0.76 7.61
N SER A 80 3.64 -0.76 6.30
CA SER A 80 2.75 -1.40 5.33
C SER A 80 2.65 -2.90 5.56
N LEU A 81 3.78 -3.56 5.79
CA LEU A 81 3.81 -5.00 6.11
C LEU A 81 3.06 -5.30 7.40
N ASN A 82 3.33 -4.53 8.46
CA ASN A 82 2.67 -4.72 9.75
C ASN A 82 1.15 -4.56 9.63
N ALA A 83 0.69 -3.56 8.89
CA ALA A 83 -0.74 -3.32 8.67
C ALA A 83 -1.42 -4.49 7.95
N VAL A 84 -0.78 -5.04 6.91
CA VAL A 84 -1.31 -6.18 6.15
C VAL A 84 -1.32 -7.44 7.02
N LEU A 85 -0.27 -7.69 7.79
CA LEU A 85 -0.19 -8.85 8.69
C LEU A 85 -1.19 -8.76 9.83
N GLU A 86 -1.35 -7.58 10.42
CA GLU A 86 -2.34 -7.35 11.49
C GLU A 86 -3.76 -7.61 10.99
N GLN A 87 -4.05 -7.20 9.76
CA GLN A 87 -5.38 -7.31 9.19
C GLN A 87 -5.69 -8.71 8.66
N PHE A 88 -4.74 -9.36 7.98
CA PHE A 88 -4.97 -10.59 7.22
C PHE A 88 -4.12 -11.77 7.65
N GLY A 89 -3.06 -11.56 8.42
CA GLY A 89 -2.17 -12.64 8.84
C GLY A 89 -2.84 -13.53 9.87
N VAL A 90 -2.71 -14.85 9.68
CA VAL A 90 -3.28 -15.84 10.60
C VAL A 90 -2.17 -16.52 11.39
N ARG A 91 -1.12 -16.98 10.73
CA ARG A 91 -0.03 -17.71 11.35
C ARG A 91 1.22 -17.68 10.50
N ALA A 92 2.37 -17.67 11.12
CA ALA A 92 3.66 -17.84 10.47
C ALA A 92 4.46 -18.92 11.20
N THR A 93 4.95 -19.89 10.45
CA THR A 93 5.67 -21.06 10.99
C THR A 93 6.96 -21.28 10.22
N ALA A 94 8.09 -21.37 10.92
CA ALA A 94 9.36 -21.70 10.31
C ALA A 94 9.43 -23.20 10.02
N ALA A 95 9.89 -23.55 8.82
CA ALA A 95 10.14 -24.90 8.38
C ALA A 95 11.47 -24.93 7.64
N GLN A 96 12.53 -25.37 8.32
CA GLN A 96 13.89 -25.34 7.77
C GLN A 96 14.31 -23.91 7.39
N ASN A 97 14.62 -23.67 6.13
CA ASN A 97 14.95 -22.34 5.60
C ASN A 97 13.74 -21.57 5.06
N MET A 98 12.53 -22.04 5.34
CA MET A 98 11.28 -21.41 4.85
C MET A 98 10.41 -20.98 6.01
N VAL A 99 9.60 -19.96 5.75
CA VAL A 99 8.50 -19.56 6.64
C VAL A 99 7.19 -19.73 5.87
N VAL A 100 6.29 -20.50 6.43
CA VAL A 100 4.93 -20.66 5.88
C VAL A 100 4.04 -19.63 6.57
N VAL A 101 3.60 -18.64 5.80
CA VAL A 101 2.69 -17.59 6.29
C VAL A 101 1.29 -17.90 5.80
N GLN A 102 0.40 -18.16 6.72
CA GLN A 102 -1.03 -18.35 6.43
C GLN A 102 -1.79 -17.05 6.62
N SER A 103 -2.69 -16.79 5.71
CA SER A 103 -3.51 -15.57 5.73
C SER A 103 -4.97 -15.89 5.44
N GLU A 104 -5.82 -14.90 5.52
CA GLU A 104 -7.17 -15.00 5.01
C GLU A 104 -7.14 -15.25 3.50
N LEU A 105 -8.19 -15.88 3.00
CA LEU A 105 -8.32 -16.25 1.59
C LEU A 105 -8.16 -15.01 0.70
N GLY A 106 -7.33 -15.13 -0.32
CA GLY A 106 -7.08 -14.04 -1.27
C GLY A 106 -6.05 -13.01 -0.82
N SER A 107 -5.51 -13.11 0.41
CA SER A 107 -4.63 -12.08 0.98
C SER A 107 -3.15 -12.41 0.91
N ALA A 108 -2.76 -13.63 0.59
CA ALA A 108 -1.36 -14.04 0.53
C ALA A 108 -0.53 -13.20 -0.48
N PRO A 109 -1.04 -12.84 -1.67
CA PRO A 109 -0.29 -11.99 -2.59
C PRO A 109 0.02 -10.59 -2.02
N ALA A 110 -0.87 -10.03 -1.22
CA ALA A 110 -0.64 -8.73 -0.57
C ALA A 110 0.50 -8.81 0.45
N ILE A 111 0.56 -9.89 1.23
CA ILE A 111 1.64 -10.14 2.19
C ILE A 111 2.97 -10.32 1.46
N ALA A 112 3.00 -11.13 0.40
CA ALA A 112 4.22 -11.35 -0.39
C ALA A 112 4.75 -10.04 -0.99
N ARG A 113 3.87 -9.21 -1.54
CA ARG A 113 4.24 -7.92 -2.10
C ARG A 113 4.81 -6.97 -1.05
N ALA A 114 4.20 -6.94 0.14
CA ALA A 114 4.68 -6.12 1.25
C ALA A 114 6.06 -6.58 1.73
N LEU A 115 6.29 -7.89 1.80
CA LEU A 115 7.60 -8.48 2.14
C LEU A 115 8.66 -8.13 1.09
N ASP A 116 8.33 -8.23 -0.20
CA ASP A 116 9.26 -7.91 -1.27
C ASP A 116 9.67 -6.43 -1.24
N ARG A 117 8.74 -5.53 -0.94
CA ARG A 117 9.04 -4.09 -0.83
C ARG A 117 9.92 -3.76 0.36
N LEU A 118 9.88 -4.57 1.40
CA LEU A 118 10.70 -4.37 2.60
C LEU A 118 12.18 -4.60 2.33
N GLU A 119 12.52 -5.39 1.32
CA GLU A 119 13.92 -5.78 1.01
C GLU A 119 14.65 -6.32 2.24
N HIS A 120 13.98 -7.20 2.97
CA HIS A 120 14.51 -7.76 4.22
C HIS A 120 15.81 -8.55 3.96
N PRO A 121 16.91 -8.27 4.70
CA PRO A 121 18.21 -8.86 4.41
C PRO A 121 18.26 -10.39 4.59
N LYS A 122 17.38 -10.95 5.38
CA LYS A 122 17.29 -12.40 5.62
C LYS A 122 16.36 -13.14 4.67
N ILE A 123 15.62 -12.43 3.83
CA ILE A 123 14.65 -13.01 2.89
C ILE A 123 15.28 -13.07 1.51
N VAL A 124 15.33 -14.28 0.94
CA VAL A 124 15.80 -14.52 -0.43
C VAL A 124 14.71 -14.21 -1.44
N GLY A 125 13.49 -14.60 -1.15
CA GLY A 125 12.34 -14.38 -2.02
C GLY A 125 11.05 -14.88 -1.40
N THR A 126 9.94 -14.60 -2.08
CA THR A 126 8.60 -15.01 -1.64
C THR A 126 7.82 -15.64 -2.79
N LEU A 127 6.89 -16.50 -2.47
CA LEU A 127 5.96 -17.12 -3.40
C LEU A 127 4.58 -17.18 -2.76
N ALA A 128 3.60 -16.55 -3.37
CA ALA A 128 2.26 -16.48 -2.82
C ALA A 128 1.29 -17.41 -3.55
N GLY A 129 0.53 -18.18 -2.79
CA GLY A 129 -0.68 -18.83 -3.25
C GLY A 129 -1.89 -17.92 -2.96
N ASP A 130 -3.00 -18.51 -2.61
CA ASP A 130 -4.24 -17.77 -2.31
C ASP A 130 -4.32 -17.35 -0.83
N ASP A 131 -4.11 -18.31 0.07
CA ASP A 131 -4.14 -18.11 1.54
C ASP A 131 -2.81 -18.44 2.22
N THR A 132 -1.79 -18.77 1.46
CA THR A 132 -0.48 -19.17 1.96
C THR A 132 0.62 -18.50 1.17
N CYS A 133 1.58 -17.90 1.86
CA CYS A 133 2.78 -17.30 1.29
C CYS A 133 3.99 -18.08 1.81
N LEU A 134 4.87 -18.51 0.92
CA LEU A 134 6.17 -19.06 1.27
C LEU A 134 7.21 -17.97 1.27
N VAL A 135 7.94 -17.84 2.37
CA VAL A 135 9.07 -16.93 2.51
C VAL A 135 10.34 -17.79 2.55
N ILE A 136 11.23 -17.57 1.61
CA ILE A 136 12.47 -18.34 1.50
C ILE A 136 13.61 -17.52 2.10
N THR A 137 14.34 -18.12 3.02
CA THR A 137 15.49 -17.50 3.71
C THR A 137 16.77 -18.28 3.42
N ALA A 138 17.92 -17.71 3.82
CA ALA A 138 19.21 -18.34 3.59
C ALA A 138 19.49 -19.57 4.48
N GLY A 139 18.74 -19.74 5.57
CA GLY A 139 18.96 -20.88 6.46
C GLY A 139 17.94 -20.94 7.61
N PRO A 140 17.98 -22.02 8.43
CA PRO A 140 17.02 -22.24 9.51
C PRO A 140 16.98 -21.13 10.57
N ALA A 141 18.14 -20.58 10.94
CA ALA A 141 18.20 -19.50 11.91
C ALA A 141 17.51 -18.24 11.40
N ALA A 142 17.75 -17.90 10.14
CA ALA A 142 17.08 -16.77 9.48
C ALA A 142 15.57 -16.99 9.40
N ALA A 143 15.13 -18.20 9.06
CA ALA A 143 13.70 -18.54 9.00
C ALA A 143 13.01 -18.36 10.36
N LYS A 144 13.62 -18.82 11.44
CA LYS A 144 13.09 -18.65 12.79
C LYS A 144 13.00 -17.18 13.19
N ALA A 145 14.03 -16.39 12.89
CA ALA A 145 14.04 -14.95 13.16
C ALA A 145 12.93 -14.22 12.40
N VAL A 146 12.78 -14.49 11.12
CA VAL A 146 11.72 -13.90 10.29
C VAL A 146 10.35 -14.32 10.79
N ALA A 147 10.14 -15.59 11.11
CA ALA A 147 8.86 -16.07 11.65
C ALA A 147 8.47 -15.31 12.93
N ARG A 148 9.39 -15.07 13.83
CA ARG A 148 9.14 -14.29 15.06
C ARG A 148 8.72 -12.85 14.74
N GLU A 149 9.40 -12.20 13.82
CA GLU A 149 9.05 -10.84 13.39
C GLU A 149 7.63 -10.78 12.83
N LEU A 150 7.26 -11.75 11.98
CA LEU A 150 5.94 -11.78 11.36
C LEU A 150 4.83 -12.08 12.37
N VAL A 151 5.06 -13.01 13.29
CA VAL A 151 4.11 -13.31 14.37
C VAL A 151 3.88 -12.10 15.27
N ALA A 152 4.93 -11.38 15.62
CA ALA A 152 4.83 -10.16 16.42
C ALA A 152 3.97 -9.09 15.73
N ALA A 153 4.04 -9.00 14.41
CA ALA A 153 3.23 -8.05 13.63
C ALA A 153 1.77 -8.47 13.48
N MET A 154 1.46 -9.73 13.67
CA MET A 154 0.07 -10.24 13.61
C MET A 154 -0.73 -9.96 14.91
N GLY A 155 -0.08 -9.50 15.93
CA GLY A 155 -0.68 -9.22 17.23
C GLY A 155 -0.56 -10.40 18.16
#